data_59b7330b270f2d3b338b7ae66ea19da1
#
_entry.id   59b7330b270f2d3b338b7ae66ea19da1
#
_cell.length_a   1.000
_cell.length_b   1.000
_cell.length_c   1.000
_cell.angle_alpha   90.00
_cell.angle_beta   90.00
_cell.angle_gamma   90.00
#
_symmetry.space_group_name_H-M   'P 1'
#
loop_
_entity.id
_entity.type
_entity.pdbx_description
1 polymer ?
#
loop_
_entity_poly.entity_id
_entity_poly.type
_entity_poly.pdbx_seq_one_letter_code
_entity_poly.pdbx_strand_id
1 'polypeptide(L)'
;MAQIPAVLIYGAPGSGKGTVGAKLAATTSLKHLSTGDIFRGIAPSSENGQLLASYSSKGMLVPDEATVQIFQRFVNGLVDTNKLNPDKDMLLLDGIPRTPDQVDLIKPIVDVKHIFVLDIQNDETIVARLLNRAKIEGRKDDA
;
A
#
# COMPACT_ATOMS: atom_id res chain seq x y z
N MET A 1 7.13 4.86 -19.27
CA MET A 1 6.16 5.70 -18.55
C MET A 1 6.90 6.65 -17.62
N ALA A 2 6.44 7.90 -17.55
CA ALA A 2 7.04 8.86 -16.63
C ALA A 2 6.76 8.43 -15.18
N GLN A 3 7.70 8.75 -14.27
CA GLN A 3 7.52 8.48 -12.87
C GLN A 3 6.35 9.31 -12.30
N ILE A 4 5.60 8.69 -11.39
CA ILE A 4 4.47 9.34 -10.72
C ILE A 4 4.96 9.91 -9.40
N PRO A 5 4.72 11.20 -9.09
CA PRO A 5 5.11 11.76 -7.81
C PRO A 5 4.44 11.02 -6.67
N ALA A 6 5.19 10.75 -5.63
CA ALA A 6 4.69 9.98 -4.49
C ALA A 6 5.21 10.49 -3.16
N VAL A 7 4.40 10.30 -2.13
CA VAL A 7 4.75 10.52 -0.73
C VAL A 7 4.62 9.17 -0.03
N LEU A 8 5.59 8.84 0.79
CA LEU A 8 5.57 7.59 1.56
C LEU A 8 5.10 7.87 2.98
N ILE A 9 4.28 6.96 3.52
CA ILE A 9 3.87 7.02 4.91
C ILE A 9 4.25 5.71 5.59
N TYR A 10 4.95 5.82 6.71
CA TYR A 10 5.38 4.69 7.52
C TYR A 10 4.88 4.84 8.95
N GLY A 11 4.64 3.72 9.59
CA GLY A 11 4.26 3.65 10.98
C GLY A 11 3.99 2.20 11.35
N ALA A 12 4.18 1.85 12.62
CA ALA A 12 3.83 0.52 13.09
C ALA A 12 2.34 0.25 12.86
N PRO A 13 1.94 -1.01 12.67
CA PRO A 13 0.52 -1.35 12.68
C PRO A 13 -0.15 -0.79 13.93
N GLY A 14 -1.30 -0.14 13.78
CA GLY A 14 -2.01 0.52 14.89
C GLY A 14 -1.57 1.95 15.16
N SER A 15 -0.61 2.51 14.41
CA SER A 15 -0.14 3.90 14.59
C SER A 15 -1.12 4.95 14.07
N GLY A 16 -2.17 4.55 13.36
CA GLY A 16 -3.11 5.47 12.74
C GLY A 16 -2.76 5.83 11.30
N LYS A 17 -1.83 5.12 10.71
CA LYS A 17 -1.30 5.35 9.37
C LYS A 17 -2.41 5.38 8.31
N GLY A 18 -3.31 4.39 8.31
CA GLY A 18 -4.43 4.34 7.37
C GLY A 18 -5.42 5.49 7.58
N THR A 19 -5.71 5.87 8.83
CA THR A 19 -6.61 6.97 9.15
C THR A 19 -6.01 8.31 8.70
N VAL A 20 -4.74 8.55 8.98
CA VAL A 20 -4.05 9.77 8.56
C VAL A 20 -3.98 9.84 7.04
N GLY A 21 -3.64 8.73 6.38
CA GLY A 21 -3.58 8.67 4.92
C GLY A 21 -4.93 8.97 4.27
N ALA A 22 -6.02 8.41 4.79
CA ALA A 22 -7.35 8.67 4.28
C ALA A 22 -7.75 10.14 4.45
N LYS A 23 -7.43 10.75 5.59
CA LYS A 23 -7.70 12.17 5.82
C LYS A 23 -6.89 13.07 4.89
N LEU A 24 -5.62 12.76 4.68
CA LEU A 24 -4.78 13.51 3.74
C LEU A 24 -5.33 13.41 2.32
N ALA A 25 -5.73 12.23 1.89
CA ALA A 25 -6.31 12.03 0.57
C ALA A 25 -7.64 12.79 0.39
N ALA A 26 -8.45 12.89 1.46
CA ALA A 26 -9.72 13.61 1.42
C ALA A 26 -9.56 15.13 1.34
N THR A 27 -8.45 15.68 1.87
CA THR A 27 -8.24 17.13 1.98
C THR A 27 -7.22 17.68 1.00
N THR A 28 -6.56 16.82 0.22
CA THR A 28 -5.50 17.20 -0.71
C THR A 28 -5.68 16.47 -2.05
N SER A 29 -4.77 16.72 -3.00
CA SER A 29 -4.72 15.98 -4.27
C SER A 29 -4.01 14.63 -4.17
N LEU A 30 -3.69 14.18 -2.95
CA LEU A 30 -3.04 12.89 -2.74
C LEU A 30 -4.02 11.75 -2.96
N LYS A 31 -3.55 10.69 -3.64
CA LYS A 31 -4.29 9.45 -3.83
C LYS A 31 -3.69 8.38 -2.91
N HIS A 32 -4.44 7.96 -1.90
CA HIS A 32 -3.99 6.98 -0.93
C HIS A 32 -4.02 5.57 -1.52
N LEU A 33 -2.87 4.91 -1.59
CA LEU A 33 -2.76 3.52 -2.02
C LEU A 33 -2.08 2.71 -0.91
N SER A 34 -2.80 1.74 -0.38
CA SER A 34 -2.28 0.78 0.59
C SER A 34 -2.11 -0.57 -0.11
N THR A 35 -0.91 -1.17 0.01
CA THR A 35 -0.68 -2.50 -0.55
C THR A 35 -1.59 -3.54 0.08
N GLY A 36 -1.89 -3.39 1.38
CA GLY A 36 -2.85 -4.27 2.04
C GLY A 36 -4.22 -4.21 1.39
N ASP A 37 -4.71 -3.01 1.12
CA ASP A 37 -6.02 -2.83 0.47
C ASP A 37 -5.99 -3.32 -0.98
N ILE A 38 -4.91 -3.05 -1.72
CA ILE A 38 -4.75 -3.55 -3.08
C ILE A 38 -4.83 -5.08 -3.10
N PHE A 39 -4.08 -5.74 -2.23
CA PHE A 39 -4.02 -7.21 -2.20
C PHE A 39 -5.35 -7.82 -1.75
N ARG A 40 -6.03 -7.22 -0.77
CA ARG A 40 -7.33 -7.71 -0.31
C ARG A 40 -8.43 -7.53 -1.35
N GLY A 41 -8.28 -6.53 -2.22
CA GLY A 41 -9.25 -6.24 -3.29
C GLY A 41 -9.04 -7.03 -4.57
N ILE A 42 -7.98 -7.85 -4.68
CA ILE A 42 -7.69 -8.60 -5.89
C ILE A 42 -8.67 -9.75 -6.06
N ALA A 43 -9.31 -9.80 -7.23
CA ALA A 43 -10.20 -10.91 -7.57
C ALA A 43 -9.39 -12.21 -7.74
N PRO A 44 -9.81 -13.33 -7.11
CA PRO A 44 -9.05 -14.58 -7.21
C PRO A 44 -8.88 -15.11 -8.63
N SER A 45 -9.80 -14.78 -9.52
CA SER A 45 -9.75 -15.21 -10.94
C SER A 45 -8.87 -14.33 -11.82
N SER A 46 -8.41 -13.16 -11.33
CA SER A 46 -7.54 -12.28 -12.10
C SER A 46 -6.12 -12.83 -12.18
N GLU A 47 -5.31 -12.29 -13.11
CA GLU A 47 -3.90 -12.66 -13.22
C GLU A 47 -3.16 -12.42 -11.90
N ASN A 48 -3.41 -11.29 -11.26
CA ASN A 48 -2.78 -10.97 -9.97
C ASN A 48 -3.25 -11.93 -8.88
N GLY A 49 -4.52 -12.30 -8.86
CA GLY A 49 -5.06 -13.27 -7.92
C GLY A 49 -4.44 -14.64 -8.09
N GLN A 50 -4.28 -15.09 -9.33
CA GLN A 50 -3.61 -16.36 -9.64
C GLN A 50 -2.13 -16.32 -9.24
N LEU A 51 -1.45 -15.22 -9.49
CA LEU A 51 -0.06 -15.03 -9.08
C LEU A 51 0.08 -15.12 -7.56
N LEU A 52 -0.76 -14.42 -6.81
CA LEU A 52 -0.75 -14.49 -5.35
C LEU A 52 -1.04 -15.90 -4.84
N ALA A 53 -2.03 -16.58 -5.43
CA ALA A 53 -2.41 -17.94 -5.04
C ALA A 53 -1.27 -18.93 -5.26
N SER A 54 -0.46 -18.73 -6.30
CA SER A 54 0.68 -19.61 -6.60
C SER A 54 1.71 -19.62 -5.48
N TYR A 55 1.86 -18.51 -4.74
CA TYR A 55 2.75 -18.44 -3.59
C TYR A 55 2.06 -18.91 -2.30
N SER A 56 0.85 -18.44 -2.04
CA SER A 56 0.13 -18.78 -0.80
C SER A 56 -0.21 -20.27 -0.70
N SER A 57 -0.54 -20.91 -1.82
CA SER A 57 -0.84 -22.36 -1.85
C SER A 57 0.37 -23.22 -1.51
N LYS A 58 1.58 -22.69 -1.70
CA LYS A 58 2.84 -23.34 -1.36
C LYS A 58 3.36 -22.94 0.01
N GLY A 59 2.62 -22.11 0.76
CA GLY A 59 3.06 -21.58 2.03
C GLY A 59 4.23 -20.61 1.92
N MET A 60 4.45 -20.02 0.74
CA MET A 60 5.55 -19.09 0.47
C MET A 60 5.09 -17.65 0.59
N LEU A 61 5.99 -16.78 1.06
CA LEU A 61 5.78 -15.33 1.02
C LEU A 61 5.86 -14.84 -0.44
N VAL A 62 5.10 -13.79 -0.75
CA VAL A 62 5.14 -13.18 -2.07
C VAL A 62 6.48 -12.46 -2.24
N PRO A 63 7.27 -12.77 -3.28
CA PRO A 63 8.55 -12.11 -3.51
C PRO A 63 8.39 -10.62 -3.80
N ASP A 64 9.46 -9.85 -3.58
CA ASP A 64 9.45 -8.41 -3.81
C ASP A 64 9.11 -8.06 -5.26
N GLU A 65 9.65 -8.81 -6.22
CA GLU A 65 9.37 -8.60 -7.64
C GLU A 65 7.87 -8.76 -7.95
N ALA A 66 7.25 -9.80 -7.41
CA ALA A 66 5.81 -10.04 -7.62
C ALA A 66 4.98 -8.95 -6.93
N THR A 67 5.37 -8.54 -5.73
CA THR A 67 4.70 -7.45 -5.00
C THR A 67 4.71 -6.16 -5.81
N VAL A 68 5.86 -5.77 -6.32
CA VAL A 68 6.01 -4.54 -7.11
C VAL A 68 5.30 -4.67 -8.46
N GLN A 69 5.33 -5.85 -9.08
CA GLN A 69 4.61 -6.08 -10.32
C GLN A 69 3.09 -5.89 -10.16
N ILE A 70 2.52 -6.41 -9.08
CA ILE A 70 1.11 -6.22 -8.76
C ILE A 70 0.80 -4.74 -8.54
N PHE A 71 1.65 -4.05 -7.78
CA PHE A 71 1.54 -2.62 -7.53
C PHE A 71 1.57 -1.83 -8.85
N GLN A 72 2.52 -2.13 -9.73
CA GLN A 72 2.66 -1.45 -11.01
C GLN A 72 1.44 -1.66 -11.90
N ARG A 73 0.92 -2.88 -11.97
CA ARG A 73 -0.28 -3.18 -12.75
C ARG A 73 -1.49 -2.42 -12.22
N PHE A 74 -1.61 -2.32 -10.89
CA PHE A 74 -2.69 -1.58 -10.27
C PHE A 74 -2.61 -0.09 -10.61
N VAL A 75 -1.43 0.52 -10.49
CA VAL A 75 -1.20 1.93 -10.81
C VAL A 75 -1.47 2.20 -12.29
N ASN A 76 -0.97 1.34 -13.17
CA ASN A 76 -1.21 1.46 -14.61
C ASN A 76 -2.72 1.42 -14.93
N GLY A 77 -3.45 0.55 -14.25
CA GLY A 77 -4.91 0.48 -14.41
C GLY A 77 -5.61 1.77 -13.98
N LEU A 78 -5.14 2.41 -12.92
CA LEU A 78 -5.68 3.71 -12.49
C LEU A 78 -5.41 4.80 -13.52
N VAL A 79 -4.22 4.83 -14.09
CA VAL A 79 -3.87 5.80 -15.13
C VAL A 79 -4.70 5.55 -16.40
N ASP A 80 -4.80 4.31 -16.83
CA ASP A 80 -5.52 3.94 -18.06
C ASP A 80 -7.02 4.21 -17.95
N THR A 81 -7.58 4.15 -16.75
CA THR A 81 -9.00 4.45 -16.52
C THR A 81 -9.28 5.89 -16.11
N ASN A 82 -8.28 6.75 -16.17
CA ASN A 82 -8.35 8.17 -15.82
C ASN A 82 -8.70 8.43 -14.34
N LYS A 83 -8.46 7.45 -13.47
CA LYS A 83 -8.63 7.61 -12.02
C LYS A 83 -7.41 8.24 -11.36
N LEU A 84 -6.28 8.21 -12.04
CA LEU A 84 -5.02 8.82 -11.60
C LEU A 84 -4.43 9.59 -12.77
N ASN A 85 -4.16 10.88 -12.56
CA ASN A 85 -3.49 11.72 -13.55
C ASN A 85 -2.06 12.00 -13.08
N PRO A 86 -1.02 11.41 -13.73
CA PRO A 86 0.36 11.60 -13.29
C PRO A 86 0.85 13.04 -13.29
N ASP A 87 0.21 13.92 -14.06
CA ASP A 87 0.59 15.33 -14.15
C ASP A 87 -0.02 16.18 -13.04
N LYS A 88 -1.11 15.73 -12.42
CA LYS A 88 -1.86 16.50 -11.42
C LYS A 88 -1.91 15.83 -10.06
N ASP A 89 -1.91 14.50 -10.02
CA ASP A 89 -2.09 13.75 -8.80
C ASP A 89 -0.75 13.29 -8.25
N MET A 90 -0.72 13.07 -6.93
CA MET A 90 0.42 12.52 -6.23
C MET A 90 -0.06 11.32 -5.43
N LEU A 91 0.72 10.25 -5.44
CA LEU A 91 0.41 9.06 -4.66
C LEU A 91 0.82 9.22 -3.21
N LEU A 92 -0.01 8.73 -2.30
CA LEU A 92 0.36 8.53 -0.90
C LEU A 92 0.45 7.02 -0.69
N LEU A 93 1.68 6.50 -0.59
CA LEU A 93 1.94 5.07 -0.55
C LEU A 93 2.05 4.58 0.89
N ASP A 94 1.23 3.60 1.23
CA ASP A 94 1.18 2.97 2.52
C ASP A 94 1.46 1.47 2.36
N GLY A 95 2.59 1.03 2.92
CA GLY A 95 2.98 -0.38 2.88
C GLY A 95 3.95 -0.76 1.77
N ILE A 96 4.37 0.18 0.96
CA ILE A 96 5.39 -0.03 -0.07
C ILE A 96 6.23 1.24 -0.23
N PRO A 97 7.58 1.19 -0.35
CA PRO A 97 8.40 0.00 -0.22
C PRO A 97 8.59 -0.43 1.24
N ARG A 98 8.76 -1.72 1.47
CA ARG A 98 9.03 -2.28 2.81
C ARG A 98 10.43 -2.86 2.94
N THR A 99 11.10 -3.12 1.82
CA THR A 99 12.44 -3.70 1.79
C THR A 99 13.34 -2.89 0.87
N PRO A 100 14.68 -2.98 1.01
CA PRO A 100 15.60 -2.33 0.09
C PRO A 100 15.41 -2.77 -1.36
N ASP A 101 15.08 -4.04 -1.59
CA ASP A 101 14.82 -4.55 -2.94
C ASP A 101 13.59 -3.89 -3.55
N GLN A 102 12.53 -3.69 -2.77
CA GLN A 102 11.35 -2.97 -3.24
C GLN A 102 11.66 -1.52 -3.56
N VAL A 103 12.55 -0.87 -2.80
CA VAL A 103 12.97 0.51 -3.09
C VAL A 103 13.55 0.59 -4.50
N ASP A 104 14.46 -0.30 -4.84
CA ASP A 104 15.08 -0.31 -6.16
C ASP A 104 14.07 -0.62 -7.27
N LEU A 105 13.14 -1.53 -7.00
CA LEU A 105 12.15 -1.95 -7.99
C LEU A 105 11.09 -0.86 -8.26
N ILE A 106 10.76 -0.02 -7.28
CA ILE A 106 9.75 1.05 -7.50
C ILE A 106 10.33 2.34 -8.07
N LYS A 107 11.66 2.53 -8.03
CA LYS A 107 12.29 3.75 -8.55
C LYS A 107 11.87 4.11 -9.97
N PRO A 108 11.74 3.16 -10.91
CA PRO A 108 11.28 3.50 -12.25
C PRO A 108 9.81 3.90 -12.32
N ILE A 109 9.02 3.60 -11.30
CA ILE A 109 7.56 3.79 -11.29
C ILE A 109 7.19 5.09 -10.62
N VAL A 110 7.83 5.41 -9.48
CA VAL A 110 7.46 6.56 -8.65
C VAL A 110 8.66 7.45 -8.36
N ASP A 111 8.36 8.75 -8.22
CA ASP A 111 9.33 9.77 -7.80
C ASP A 111 8.96 10.20 -6.39
N VAL A 112 9.70 9.74 -5.40
CA VAL A 112 9.39 10.01 -3.99
C VAL A 112 9.79 11.43 -3.62
N LYS A 113 8.82 12.23 -3.19
CA LYS A 113 9.02 13.63 -2.82
C LYS A 113 9.18 13.83 -1.32
N HIS A 114 8.43 13.07 -0.51
CA HIS A 114 8.43 13.19 0.95
C HIS A 114 8.21 11.85 1.60
N ILE A 115 8.68 11.71 2.84
CA ILE A 115 8.46 10.53 3.67
C ILE A 115 7.92 11.00 5.01
N PHE A 116 6.76 10.47 5.42
CA PHE A 116 6.19 10.71 6.74
C PHE A 116 6.32 9.46 7.59
N VAL A 117 6.74 9.63 8.83
CA VAL A 117 6.82 8.53 9.80
C VAL A 117 5.92 8.87 10.98
N LEU A 118 4.94 8.01 11.24
CA LEU A 118 4.05 8.15 12.39
C LEU A 118 4.65 7.37 13.56
N ASP A 119 4.92 8.06 14.65
CA ASP A 119 5.52 7.49 15.84
C ASP A 119 4.50 7.51 16.98
N ILE A 120 4.18 6.32 17.51
CA ILE A 120 3.39 6.16 18.72
C ILE A 120 4.24 5.40 19.71
N GLN A 121 4.60 6.06 20.81
CA GLN A 121 5.51 5.49 21.80
C GLN A 121 4.84 4.52 22.78
N ASN A 122 3.51 4.41 22.76
CA ASN A 122 2.77 3.56 23.68
C ASN A 122 2.31 2.29 22.99
N ASP A 123 2.97 1.18 23.29
CA ASP A 123 2.67 -0.13 22.70
C ASP A 123 1.26 -0.60 23.02
N GLU A 124 0.73 -0.30 24.20
CA GLU A 124 -0.63 -0.67 24.58
C GLU A 124 -1.67 0.02 23.67
N THR A 125 -1.43 1.28 23.32
CA THR A 125 -2.30 1.99 22.38
C THR A 125 -2.28 1.35 21.00
N ILE A 126 -1.11 0.93 20.52
CA ILE A 126 -0.96 0.25 19.25
C ILE A 126 -1.73 -1.07 19.26
N VAL A 127 -1.55 -1.88 20.30
CA VAL A 127 -2.25 -3.16 20.44
C VAL A 127 -3.76 -2.96 20.49
N ALA A 128 -4.25 -1.98 21.26
CA ALA A 128 -5.67 -1.70 21.35
C ALA A 128 -6.26 -1.30 19.99
N ARG A 129 -5.54 -0.48 19.22
CA ARG A 129 -5.98 -0.06 17.87
C ARG A 129 -6.01 -1.22 16.90
N LEU A 130 -5.02 -2.12 16.95
CA LEU A 130 -4.96 -3.29 16.09
C LEU A 130 -6.13 -4.23 16.37
N LEU A 131 -6.41 -4.51 17.64
CA LEU A 131 -7.53 -5.37 18.02
C LEU A 131 -8.87 -4.77 17.61
N ASN A 132 -9.04 -3.46 17.78
CA ASN A 132 -10.25 -2.78 17.37
C ASN A 132 -10.43 -2.82 15.85
N ARG A 133 -9.34 -2.61 15.08
CA ARG A 133 -9.37 -2.67 13.62
C ARG A 133 -9.71 -4.07 13.13
N ALA A 134 -9.08 -5.09 13.69
CA ALA A 134 -9.37 -6.48 13.34
C ALA A 134 -10.84 -6.82 13.57
N LYS A 135 -11.43 -6.32 14.67
CA LYS A 135 -12.83 -6.54 15.01
C LYS A 135 -13.77 -5.82 14.03
N ILE A 136 -13.48 -4.57 13.68
CA ILE A 136 -14.33 -3.74 12.82
C ILE A 136 -14.21 -4.14 11.36
N GLU A 137 -12.98 -4.37 10.88
CA GLU A 137 -12.68 -4.61 9.47
C GLU A 137 -12.56 -6.09 9.12
N GLY A 138 -12.60 -6.97 10.11
CA GLY A 138 -12.45 -8.42 9.90
C GLY A 138 -11.06 -8.84 9.48
N ARG A 139 -10.03 -8.09 9.85
CA ARG A 139 -8.63 -8.37 9.50
C ARG A 139 -8.06 -9.43 10.43
N LYS A 140 -7.83 -10.61 9.90
CA LYS A 140 -7.26 -11.72 10.67
C LYS A 140 -5.75 -11.60 10.84
N ASP A 141 -5.08 -10.92 9.94
CA ASP A 141 -3.64 -10.72 9.94
C ASP A 141 -3.16 -9.73 11.01
N ASP A 142 -4.07 -8.94 11.58
CA ASP A 142 -3.78 -7.98 12.64
C ASP A 142 -4.02 -8.52 14.05
N ALA A 143 -4.68 -9.65 14.17
CA ALA A 143 -5.11 -10.22 15.44
C ALA A 143 -4.03 -11.07 16.12
#